data_89724dd1e83188dd79789e1e6a17a5dc
#
_entry.id   89724dd1e83188dd79789e1e6a17a5dc
#
_cell.length_a   1.000
_cell.length_b   1.000
_cell.length_c   1.000
_cell.angle_alpha   90.00
_cell.angle_beta   90.00
_cell.angle_gamma   90.00
#
_symmetry.space_group_name_H-M   'P 1'
#
loop_
_entity.id
_entity.type
_entity.pdbx_description
1 polymer ?
#
loop_
_entity_poly.entity_id
_entity_poly.type
_entity_poly.pdbx_seq_one_letter_code
_entity_poly.pdbx_strand_id
1 'polypeptide(L)'
;LKKDKIKSKGKVLEIYEDRLNHEINIINSMDYASYFLIVSDYIKWAKKNSIPVGPGRGSGAGSLVAYCLDITDLDPIEFDLIFERFLNPDRISMPDFDIDFCEDKRDQVFGYLKSKYKNGVAHIITFGKLKARMVLRDVGRVLGLSYGHVDKICKMVPFDPSRPLTLQESIDREPRFKEEIKNNFKIKKLIELSLKLEGLNRNMATHAAGVVI
;
A
#
# COMPACT_ATOMS: atom_id res chain seq x y z
N LEU A 1 22.19 -20.15 -3.79
CA LEU A 1 22.13 -20.01 -2.33
C LEU A 1 23.42 -19.34 -1.86
N LYS A 2 23.31 -18.23 -1.18
CA LYS A 2 24.45 -17.51 -0.55
C LYS A 2 24.96 -18.30 0.66
N LYS A 3 25.50 -19.51 0.46
CA LYS A 3 26.17 -20.29 1.53
C LYS A 3 27.25 -19.48 2.25
N ASP A 4 27.84 -18.50 1.57
CA ASP A 4 28.92 -17.67 2.12
C ASP A 4 28.44 -16.62 3.14
N LYS A 5 27.15 -16.32 3.20
CA LYS A 5 26.58 -15.40 4.20
C LYS A 5 26.26 -16.08 5.53
N ILE A 6 26.00 -17.38 5.53
CA ILE A 6 25.69 -18.15 6.75
C ILE A 6 27.01 -18.64 7.36
N LYS A 7 27.60 -17.80 8.20
CA LYS A 7 28.90 -18.10 8.87
C LYS A 7 28.78 -19.06 10.06
N SER A 8 27.88 -20.02 10.05
CA SER A 8 27.62 -20.84 11.22
C SER A 8 27.96 -22.32 11.02
N LYS A 9 28.65 -22.87 12.02
CA LYS A 9 28.96 -24.32 12.12
C LYS A 9 28.05 -24.96 13.18
N GLY A 10 27.46 -26.12 12.91
CA GLY A 10 26.71 -26.90 13.89
C GLY A 10 25.24 -26.46 14.08
N LYS A 11 24.75 -26.41 15.31
CA LYS A 11 23.34 -26.14 15.70
C LYS A 11 22.71 -24.88 15.06
N VAL A 12 23.51 -23.87 14.74
CA VAL A 12 23.03 -22.65 14.11
C VAL A 12 22.64 -22.92 12.66
N LEU A 13 23.35 -23.82 11.94
CA LEU A 13 23.00 -24.21 10.59
C LEU A 13 21.65 -24.95 10.55
N GLU A 14 21.36 -25.79 11.53
CA GLU A 14 20.09 -26.52 11.67
C GLU A 14 18.90 -25.55 11.78
N ILE A 15 19.03 -24.49 12.56
CA ILE A 15 17.97 -23.45 12.67
C ILE A 15 17.65 -22.81 11.31
N TYR A 16 18.68 -22.51 10.50
CA TYR A 16 18.50 -21.95 9.17
C TYR A 16 17.87 -22.97 8.20
N GLU A 17 18.28 -24.23 8.26
CA GLU A 17 17.72 -25.29 7.41
C GLU A 17 16.25 -25.55 7.74
N ASP A 18 15.90 -25.64 9.01
CA ASP A 18 14.53 -25.85 9.46
C ASP A 18 13.63 -24.68 9.04
N ARG A 19 14.09 -23.44 9.27
CA ARG A 19 13.36 -22.23 8.86
C ARG A 19 13.20 -22.17 7.34
N LEU A 20 14.23 -22.50 6.58
CA LEU A 20 14.19 -22.48 5.12
C LEU A 20 13.19 -23.51 4.58
N ASN A 21 13.24 -24.73 5.11
CA ASN A 21 12.31 -25.80 4.73
C ASN A 21 10.87 -25.45 5.08
N HIS A 22 10.63 -24.86 6.25
CA HIS A 22 9.32 -24.38 6.67
C HIS A 22 8.78 -23.32 5.69
N GLU A 23 9.55 -22.30 5.38
CA GLU A 23 9.14 -21.25 4.46
C GLU A 23 8.90 -21.77 3.04
N ILE A 24 9.77 -22.62 2.51
CA ILE A 24 9.61 -23.22 1.17
C ILE A 24 8.32 -24.04 1.09
N ASN A 25 8.01 -24.83 2.11
CA ASN A 25 6.77 -25.61 2.15
C ASN A 25 5.53 -24.71 2.11
N ILE A 26 5.51 -23.62 2.88
CA ILE A 26 4.40 -22.66 2.86
C ILE A 26 4.30 -21.95 1.50
N ILE A 27 5.42 -21.44 0.97
CA ILE A 27 5.46 -20.75 -0.33
C ILE A 27 4.93 -21.65 -1.45
N ASN A 28 5.33 -22.94 -1.46
CA ASN A 28 4.86 -23.89 -2.46
C ASN A 28 3.40 -24.28 -2.26
N SER A 29 2.96 -24.49 -1.02
CA SER A 29 1.55 -24.86 -0.74
C SER A 29 0.57 -23.73 -1.11
N MET A 30 1.02 -22.47 -1.09
CA MET A 30 0.24 -21.30 -1.46
C MET A 30 0.47 -20.85 -2.92
N ASP A 31 1.29 -21.58 -3.71
CA ASP A 31 1.61 -21.33 -5.13
C ASP A 31 2.30 -19.95 -5.39
N TYR A 32 3.12 -19.48 -4.43
CA TYR A 32 3.84 -18.22 -4.58
C TYR A 32 5.30 -18.36 -5.04
N ALA A 33 5.77 -19.57 -5.41
CA ALA A 33 7.16 -19.77 -5.83
C ALA A 33 7.54 -18.89 -7.04
N SER A 34 6.67 -18.79 -8.04
CA SER A 34 6.89 -17.93 -9.20
C SER A 34 6.99 -16.46 -8.83
N TYR A 35 6.19 -15.98 -7.89
CA TYR A 35 6.24 -14.61 -7.38
C TYR A 35 7.61 -14.26 -6.79
N PHE A 36 8.16 -15.10 -5.91
CA PHE A 36 9.50 -14.91 -5.35
C PHE A 36 10.58 -14.88 -6.44
N LEU A 37 10.49 -15.76 -7.44
CA LEU A 37 11.46 -15.81 -8.54
C LEU A 37 11.41 -14.56 -9.42
N ILE A 38 10.22 -14.04 -9.72
CA ILE A 38 10.03 -12.81 -10.48
C ILE A 38 10.63 -11.62 -9.72
N VAL A 39 10.35 -11.53 -8.42
CA VAL A 39 10.87 -10.45 -7.57
C VAL A 39 12.39 -10.49 -7.51
N SER A 40 12.98 -11.66 -7.27
CA SER A 40 14.43 -11.85 -7.27
C SER A 40 15.07 -11.46 -8.61
N ASP A 41 14.42 -11.79 -9.72
CA ASP A 41 14.93 -11.54 -11.07
C ASP A 41 15.11 -10.03 -11.34
N TYR A 42 14.07 -9.22 -11.13
CA TYR A 42 14.19 -7.79 -11.43
C TYR A 42 15.05 -7.03 -10.42
N ILE A 43 15.14 -7.49 -9.17
CA ILE A 43 16.09 -6.94 -8.20
C ILE A 43 17.54 -7.21 -8.63
N LYS A 44 17.84 -8.45 -9.02
CA LYS A 44 19.16 -8.81 -9.54
C LYS A 44 19.51 -8.04 -10.82
N TRP A 45 18.52 -7.86 -11.70
CA TRP A 45 18.70 -7.04 -12.89
C TRP A 45 19.03 -5.59 -12.53
N ALA A 46 18.29 -4.99 -11.58
CA ALA A 46 18.54 -3.64 -11.10
C ALA A 46 19.95 -3.49 -10.52
N LYS A 47 20.34 -4.39 -9.59
CA LYS A 47 21.69 -4.42 -8.99
C LYS A 47 22.78 -4.56 -10.05
N LYS A 48 22.58 -5.40 -11.07
CA LYS A 48 23.52 -5.58 -12.20
C LYS A 48 23.65 -4.35 -13.07
N ASN A 49 22.60 -3.54 -13.20
CA ASN A 49 22.59 -2.30 -13.98
C ASN A 49 22.91 -1.06 -13.12
N SER A 50 23.54 -1.24 -11.97
CA SER A 50 23.96 -0.15 -11.06
C SER A 50 22.79 0.75 -10.64
N ILE A 51 21.61 0.15 -10.44
CA ILE A 51 20.46 0.80 -9.84
C ILE A 51 20.46 0.46 -8.35
N PRO A 52 20.62 1.46 -7.45
CA PRO A 52 20.55 1.23 -6.02
C PRO A 52 19.21 0.63 -5.60
N VAL A 53 19.28 -0.43 -4.79
CA VAL A 53 18.11 -1.12 -4.22
C VAL A 53 18.26 -1.10 -2.71
N GLY A 54 17.19 -0.77 -2.00
CA GLY A 54 17.16 -0.79 -0.54
C GLY A 54 17.32 -2.21 0.03
N PRO A 55 17.71 -2.34 1.31
CA PRO A 55 18.00 -3.64 1.94
C PRO A 55 16.76 -4.49 2.20
N GLY A 56 15.58 -3.94 2.02
CA GLY A 56 14.30 -4.55 2.33
C GLY A 56 13.61 -3.86 3.49
N ARG A 57 12.28 -3.87 3.48
CA ARG A 57 11.40 -3.31 4.52
C ARG A 57 10.07 -4.06 4.56
N GLY A 58 9.21 -3.68 5.49
CA GLY A 58 7.89 -4.29 5.63
C GLY A 58 7.95 -5.75 6.08
N SER A 59 6.87 -6.49 5.82
CA SER A 59 6.74 -7.89 6.22
C SER A 59 7.65 -8.83 5.44
N GLY A 60 7.98 -8.51 4.18
CA GLY A 60 8.85 -9.30 3.31
C GLY A 60 10.27 -9.48 3.84
N ALA A 61 10.76 -8.55 4.69
CA ALA A 61 12.04 -8.68 5.37
C ALA A 61 12.09 -9.88 6.33
N GLY A 62 10.94 -10.42 6.76
CA GLY A 62 10.86 -11.60 7.62
C GLY A 62 11.10 -12.94 6.91
N SER A 63 11.29 -12.96 5.59
CA SER A 63 11.49 -14.21 4.82
C SER A 63 12.97 -14.53 4.62
N LEU A 64 13.39 -15.72 5.09
CA LEU A 64 14.70 -16.28 4.83
C LEU A 64 14.87 -16.67 3.37
N VAL A 65 13.82 -17.15 2.71
CA VAL A 65 13.81 -17.42 1.27
C VAL A 65 14.08 -16.14 0.49
N ALA A 66 13.44 -15.02 0.86
CA ALA A 66 13.69 -13.72 0.23
C ALA A 66 15.15 -13.26 0.41
N TYR A 67 15.71 -13.46 1.60
CA TYR A 67 17.13 -13.18 1.88
C TYR A 67 18.06 -14.06 1.02
N CYS A 68 17.78 -15.36 0.92
CA CYS A 68 18.57 -16.28 0.10
C CYS A 68 18.48 -15.99 -1.40
N LEU A 69 17.37 -15.43 -1.86
CA LEU A 69 17.13 -15.07 -3.26
C LEU A 69 17.63 -13.66 -3.63
N ASP A 70 18.32 -12.95 -2.73
CA ASP A 70 18.77 -11.56 -2.93
C ASP A 70 17.64 -10.51 -3.05
N ILE A 71 16.45 -10.86 -2.62
CA ILE A 71 15.30 -9.92 -2.55
C ILE A 71 15.54 -8.92 -1.41
N THR A 72 15.98 -9.43 -0.25
CA THR A 72 16.35 -8.61 0.92
C THR A 72 17.81 -8.82 1.27
N ASP A 73 18.40 -7.85 1.96
CA ASP A 73 19.78 -7.90 2.47
C ASP A 73 19.83 -8.03 4.01
N LEU A 74 18.66 -8.20 4.65
CA LEU A 74 18.49 -8.39 6.10
C LEU A 74 18.31 -9.89 6.41
N ASP A 75 19.11 -10.41 7.34
CA ASP A 75 18.97 -11.79 7.83
C ASP A 75 17.82 -11.87 8.84
N PRO A 76 16.69 -12.52 8.51
CA PRO A 76 15.52 -12.51 9.38
C PRO A 76 15.73 -13.29 10.70
N ILE A 77 16.68 -14.21 10.76
CA ILE A 77 16.98 -14.97 11.97
C ILE A 77 17.81 -14.12 12.93
N GLU A 78 18.79 -13.39 12.41
CA GLU A 78 19.63 -12.49 13.23
C GLU A 78 18.80 -11.39 13.91
N PHE A 79 17.72 -10.95 13.25
CA PHE A 79 16.85 -9.87 13.76
C PHE A 79 15.51 -10.37 14.33
N ASP A 80 15.35 -11.66 14.60
CA ASP A 80 14.13 -12.27 15.15
C ASP A 80 12.84 -11.88 14.37
N LEU A 81 12.93 -11.80 13.04
CA LEU A 81 11.80 -11.43 12.18
C LEU A 81 10.90 -12.64 11.90
N ILE A 82 9.59 -12.42 11.92
CA ILE A 82 8.56 -13.45 11.81
C ILE A 82 8.08 -13.55 10.36
N PHE A 83 8.21 -14.75 9.76
CA PHE A 83 7.77 -15.04 8.39
C PHE A 83 6.25 -15.01 8.22
N GLU A 84 5.50 -15.45 9.23
CA GLU A 84 4.03 -15.52 9.21
C GLU A 84 3.35 -14.15 9.14
N ARG A 85 4.10 -13.07 9.39
CA ARG A 85 3.63 -11.69 9.11
C ARG A 85 3.61 -11.38 7.63
N PHE A 86 4.45 -12.04 6.85
CA PHE A 86 4.53 -11.86 5.40
C PHE A 86 3.61 -12.84 4.67
N LEU A 87 3.70 -14.12 4.99
CA LEU A 87 2.92 -15.18 4.35
C LEU A 87 2.39 -16.14 5.42
N ASN A 88 1.05 -16.26 5.49
CA ASN A 88 0.37 -17.12 6.44
C ASN A 88 -0.81 -17.81 5.74
N PRO A 89 -0.85 -19.16 5.71
CA PRO A 89 -1.95 -19.93 5.11
C PRO A 89 -3.33 -19.61 5.69
N ASP A 90 -3.40 -19.22 6.97
CA ASP A 90 -4.65 -18.89 7.66
C ASP A 90 -5.17 -17.49 7.30
N ARG A 91 -4.38 -16.70 6.57
CA ARG A 91 -4.71 -15.32 6.20
C ARG A 91 -4.84 -15.19 4.69
N ILE A 92 -6.05 -14.94 4.22
CA ILE A 92 -6.35 -14.70 2.79
C ILE A 92 -5.88 -13.29 2.42
N SER A 93 -4.58 -13.06 2.34
CA SER A 93 -4.02 -11.84 1.79
C SER A 93 -2.86 -12.18 0.88
N MET A 94 -2.84 -11.59 -0.33
CA MET A 94 -1.69 -11.75 -1.23
C MET A 94 -0.45 -11.11 -0.59
N PRO A 95 0.72 -11.76 -0.68
CA PRO A 95 1.96 -11.17 -0.23
C PRO A 95 2.36 -10.00 -1.12
N ASP A 96 2.95 -8.98 -0.53
CA ASP A 96 3.53 -7.84 -1.22
C ASP A 96 4.96 -7.60 -0.77
N PHE A 97 5.88 -7.41 -1.71
CA PHE A 97 7.23 -6.95 -1.40
C PHE A 97 7.33 -5.45 -1.58
N ASP A 98 7.70 -4.78 -0.51
CA ASP A 98 8.08 -3.37 -0.53
C ASP A 98 9.55 -3.22 -0.90
N ILE A 99 9.82 -2.72 -2.11
CA ILE A 99 11.18 -2.60 -2.64
C ILE A 99 11.47 -1.15 -2.97
N ASP A 100 12.52 -0.61 -2.37
CA ASP A 100 12.95 0.76 -2.58
C ASP A 100 14.01 0.81 -3.69
N PHE A 101 13.71 1.51 -4.78
CA PHE A 101 14.65 1.80 -5.86
C PHE A 101 15.03 3.28 -5.85
N CYS A 102 16.22 3.59 -6.40
CA CYS A 102 16.60 4.96 -6.70
C CYS A 102 15.51 5.64 -7.55
N GLU A 103 15.02 6.79 -7.11
CA GLU A 103 13.91 7.52 -7.74
C GLU A 103 14.19 7.80 -9.22
N ASP A 104 15.40 8.31 -9.55
CA ASP A 104 15.80 8.66 -10.92
C ASP A 104 15.86 7.47 -11.88
N LYS A 105 16.05 6.25 -11.35
CA LYS A 105 16.26 5.04 -12.16
C LYS A 105 15.13 4.01 -12.06
N ARG A 106 14.12 4.26 -11.23
CA ARG A 106 12.99 3.33 -11.03
C ARG A 106 12.28 2.97 -12.34
N ASP A 107 12.11 3.94 -13.22
CA ASP A 107 11.44 3.72 -14.50
C ASP A 107 12.19 2.76 -15.43
N GLN A 108 13.51 2.60 -15.27
CA GLN A 108 14.29 1.61 -16.01
C GLN A 108 13.94 0.19 -15.58
N VAL A 109 13.69 -0.03 -14.25
CA VAL A 109 13.24 -1.32 -13.73
C VAL A 109 11.86 -1.67 -14.29
N PHE A 110 10.97 -0.68 -14.33
CA PHE A 110 9.64 -0.85 -14.93
C PHE A 110 9.72 -1.15 -16.43
N GLY A 111 10.62 -0.49 -17.15
CA GLY A 111 10.91 -0.78 -18.56
C GLY A 111 11.41 -2.20 -18.79
N TYR A 112 12.29 -2.70 -17.90
CA TYR A 112 12.75 -4.10 -17.92
C TYR A 112 11.58 -5.08 -17.73
N LEU A 113 10.75 -4.86 -16.72
CA LEU A 113 9.58 -5.69 -16.49
C LEU A 113 8.64 -5.73 -17.70
N LYS A 114 8.34 -4.59 -18.29
CA LYS A 114 7.52 -4.50 -19.51
C LYS A 114 8.16 -5.23 -20.70
N SER A 115 9.46 -5.13 -20.88
CA SER A 115 10.16 -5.82 -21.98
C SER A 115 10.11 -7.34 -21.82
N LYS A 116 10.23 -7.83 -20.57
CA LYS A 116 10.28 -9.26 -20.25
C LYS A 116 8.88 -9.90 -20.22
N TYR A 117 7.92 -9.26 -19.56
CA TYR A 117 6.58 -9.81 -19.32
C TYR A 117 5.50 -9.20 -20.23
N LYS A 118 5.88 -8.26 -21.13
CA LYS A 118 5.00 -7.65 -22.13
C LYS A 118 3.67 -7.15 -21.53
N ASN A 119 2.55 -7.76 -21.96
CA ASN A 119 1.21 -7.38 -21.51
C ASN A 119 0.86 -7.86 -20.09
N GLY A 120 1.73 -8.65 -19.45
CA GLY A 120 1.55 -9.12 -18.08
C GLY A 120 1.92 -8.09 -17.00
N VAL A 121 2.35 -6.86 -17.37
CA VAL A 121 2.78 -5.84 -16.40
C VAL A 121 1.90 -4.61 -16.50
N ALA A 122 1.30 -4.21 -15.39
CA ALA A 122 0.48 -3.02 -15.29
C ALA A 122 0.71 -2.25 -13.98
N HIS A 123 0.53 -0.93 -14.05
CA HIS A 123 0.43 -0.13 -12.82
C HIS A 123 -0.93 -0.35 -12.15
N ILE A 124 -0.93 -0.40 -10.83
CA ILE A 124 -2.17 -0.43 -10.05
C ILE A 124 -2.88 0.92 -10.20
N ILE A 125 -4.19 0.88 -10.42
CA ILE A 125 -5.04 2.06 -10.46
C ILE A 125 -5.55 2.34 -9.05
N THR A 126 -5.52 3.61 -8.65
CA THR A 126 -6.13 4.09 -7.41
C THR A 126 -7.36 4.93 -7.72
N PHE A 127 -8.41 4.74 -6.93
CA PHE A 127 -9.65 5.52 -7.03
C PHE A 127 -9.75 6.48 -5.85
N GLY A 128 -9.67 7.77 -6.15
CA GLY A 128 -9.93 8.82 -5.17
C GLY A 128 -11.43 8.95 -4.92
N LYS A 129 -11.89 8.61 -3.71
CA LYS A 129 -13.30 8.75 -3.31
C LYS A 129 -13.57 10.12 -2.70
N LEU A 130 -14.75 10.65 -2.97
CA LEU A 130 -15.28 11.84 -2.30
C LEU A 130 -15.57 11.52 -0.83
N LYS A 131 -14.74 12.03 0.07
CA LYS A 131 -14.96 11.96 1.52
C LYS A 131 -15.62 13.24 2.01
N ALA A 132 -16.22 13.24 3.20
CA ALA A 132 -17.02 14.31 3.77
C ALA A 132 -16.46 15.72 3.52
N ARG A 133 -15.23 16.03 3.94
CA ARG A 133 -14.63 17.35 3.72
C ARG A 133 -14.36 17.68 2.25
N MET A 134 -14.05 16.67 1.46
CA MET A 134 -13.74 16.85 0.04
C MET A 134 -15.01 17.13 -0.75
N VAL A 135 -16.07 16.37 -0.53
CA VAL A 135 -17.34 16.57 -1.22
C VAL A 135 -17.96 17.94 -0.90
N LEU A 136 -17.89 18.39 0.36
CA LEU A 136 -18.33 19.74 0.75
C LEU A 136 -17.58 20.84 0.01
N ARG A 137 -16.26 20.71 -0.16
CA ARG A 137 -15.46 21.70 -0.91
C ARG A 137 -15.78 21.70 -2.40
N ASP A 138 -15.90 20.52 -3.01
CA ASP A 138 -16.18 20.43 -4.45
C ASP A 138 -17.59 20.94 -4.79
N VAL A 139 -18.61 20.50 -4.05
CA VAL A 139 -20.00 20.96 -4.23
C VAL A 139 -20.13 22.43 -3.89
N GLY A 140 -19.50 22.90 -2.81
CA GLY A 140 -19.49 24.31 -2.41
C GLY A 140 -18.92 25.21 -3.49
N ARG A 141 -17.85 24.79 -4.15
CA ARG A 141 -17.26 25.50 -5.29
C ARG A 141 -18.22 25.61 -6.47
N VAL A 142 -18.89 24.49 -6.82
CA VAL A 142 -19.87 24.46 -7.92
C VAL A 142 -21.10 25.31 -7.63
N LEU A 143 -21.51 25.37 -6.36
CA LEU A 143 -22.62 26.24 -5.93
C LEU A 143 -22.24 27.74 -5.79
N GLY A 144 -20.99 28.10 -6.08
CA GLY A 144 -20.51 29.47 -5.97
C GLY A 144 -20.38 29.99 -4.54
N LEU A 145 -20.23 29.11 -3.55
CA LEU A 145 -19.98 29.52 -2.17
C LEU A 145 -18.54 30.01 -2.00
N SER A 146 -18.32 31.00 -1.16
CA SER A 146 -16.96 31.45 -0.85
C SER A 146 -16.13 30.39 -0.12
N TYR A 147 -14.83 30.37 -0.38
CA TYR A 147 -13.90 29.40 0.27
C TYR A 147 -13.97 29.48 1.79
N GLY A 148 -14.01 30.68 2.37
CA GLY A 148 -14.11 30.89 3.82
C GLY A 148 -15.38 30.28 4.43
N HIS A 149 -16.51 30.40 3.72
CA HIS A 149 -17.77 29.84 4.18
C HIS A 149 -17.74 28.31 4.13
N VAL A 150 -17.28 27.74 3.01
CA VAL A 150 -17.14 26.28 2.86
C VAL A 150 -16.14 25.70 3.86
N ASP A 151 -15.03 26.40 4.12
CA ASP A 151 -14.04 25.95 5.09
C ASP A 151 -14.59 25.96 6.53
N LYS A 152 -15.42 26.95 6.88
CA LYS A 152 -16.15 26.97 8.15
C LYS A 152 -17.03 25.73 8.31
N ILE A 153 -17.76 25.32 7.27
CA ILE A 153 -18.58 24.11 7.28
C ILE A 153 -17.72 22.86 7.37
N CYS A 154 -16.62 22.78 6.60
CA CYS A 154 -15.70 21.66 6.64
C CYS A 154 -15.05 21.44 8.03
N LYS A 155 -14.81 22.53 8.79
CA LYS A 155 -14.29 22.45 10.16
C LYS A 155 -15.28 21.86 11.16
N MET A 156 -16.57 21.83 10.84
CA MET A 156 -17.58 21.13 11.66
C MET A 156 -17.52 19.62 11.54
N VAL A 157 -16.88 19.08 10.48
CA VAL A 157 -16.65 17.63 10.36
C VAL A 157 -15.64 17.20 11.43
N PRO A 158 -16.04 16.40 12.44
CA PRO A 158 -15.13 15.99 13.49
C PRO A 158 -13.95 15.18 12.94
N PHE A 159 -12.82 15.28 13.61
CA PHE A 159 -11.67 14.41 13.33
C PHE A 159 -11.76 13.17 14.22
N ASP A 160 -11.79 11.99 13.62
CA ASP A 160 -11.70 10.71 14.31
C ASP A 160 -10.40 10.01 13.88
N PRO A 161 -9.44 9.79 14.79
CA PRO A 161 -8.18 9.14 14.47
C PRO A 161 -8.33 7.69 14.05
N SER A 162 -9.36 6.99 14.52
CA SER A 162 -9.59 5.57 14.24
C SER A 162 -10.18 5.33 12.84
N ARG A 163 -11.08 6.21 12.40
CA ARG A 163 -11.64 6.18 11.05
C ARG A 163 -12.21 7.54 10.63
N PRO A 164 -12.15 7.89 9.35
CA PRO A 164 -12.84 9.07 8.84
C PRO A 164 -14.36 8.91 8.97
N LEU A 165 -15.02 9.90 9.59
CA LEU A 165 -16.48 9.93 9.69
C LEU A 165 -17.11 10.26 8.33
N THR A 166 -18.28 9.67 8.07
CA THR A 166 -19.13 10.09 6.96
C THR A 166 -19.75 11.47 7.23
N LEU A 167 -20.25 12.10 6.18
CA LEU A 167 -20.94 13.38 6.32
C LEU A 167 -22.20 13.25 7.17
N GLN A 168 -22.96 12.15 7.00
CA GLN A 168 -24.15 11.88 7.82
C GLN A 168 -23.79 11.72 9.30
N GLU A 169 -22.79 10.91 9.63
CA GLU A 169 -22.32 10.75 11.00
C GLU A 169 -21.83 12.07 11.60
N SER A 170 -21.22 12.93 10.79
CA SER A 170 -20.77 14.26 11.21
C SER A 170 -21.92 15.18 11.54
N ILE A 171 -22.99 15.17 10.74
CA ILE A 171 -24.22 15.95 10.98
C ILE A 171 -24.91 15.49 12.26
N ASP A 172 -24.93 14.18 12.51
CA ASP A 172 -25.58 13.62 13.68
C ASP A 172 -24.83 13.94 14.97
N ARG A 173 -23.51 13.97 14.92
CA ARG A 173 -22.63 14.25 16.08
C ARG A 173 -22.44 15.73 16.39
N GLU A 174 -22.53 16.63 15.38
CA GLU A 174 -22.25 18.05 15.55
C GLU A 174 -23.54 18.89 15.42
N PRO A 175 -24.12 19.37 16.53
CA PRO A 175 -25.37 20.12 16.51
C PRO A 175 -25.35 21.38 15.63
N ARG A 176 -24.18 22.03 15.50
CA ARG A 176 -24.00 23.23 14.67
C ARG A 176 -24.30 22.99 13.18
N PHE A 177 -24.11 21.76 12.67
CA PHE A 177 -24.54 21.41 11.33
C PHE A 177 -26.05 21.55 11.15
N LYS A 178 -26.84 21.08 12.13
CA LYS A 178 -28.31 21.15 12.09
C LYS A 178 -28.81 22.58 12.10
N GLU A 179 -28.17 23.47 12.86
CA GLU A 179 -28.48 24.88 12.90
C GLU A 179 -28.15 25.58 11.57
N GLU A 180 -26.98 25.36 11.01
CA GLU A 180 -26.58 25.94 9.72
C GLU A 180 -27.49 25.46 8.57
N ILE A 181 -27.84 24.16 8.56
CA ILE A 181 -28.80 23.60 7.57
C ILE A 181 -30.17 24.25 7.68
N LYS A 182 -30.66 24.49 8.91
CA LYS A 182 -31.99 25.13 9.17
C LYS A 182 -32.01 26.61 8.77
N ASN A 183 -30.93 27.30 9.05
CA ASN A 183 -30.87 28.76 8.92
C ASN A 183 -30.43 29.26 7.54
N ASN A 184 -29.83 28.40 6.70
CA ASN A 184 -29.26 28.79 5.43
C ASN A 184 -29.62 27.82 4.31
N PHE A 185 -30.50 28.27 3.40
CA PHE A 185 -30.94 27.46 2.25
C PHE A 185 -29.78 26.98 1.35
N LYS A 186 -28.74 27.81 1.15
CA LYS A 186 -27.59 27.44 0.33
C LYS A 186 -26.80 26.30 1.01
N ILE A 187 -26.68 26.35 2.35
CA ILE A 187 -26.02 25.29 3.11
C ILE A 187 -26.87 24.02 3.09
N LYS A 188 -28.19 24.13 3.21
CA LYS A 188 -29.09 22.98 3.07
C LYS A 188 -28.86 22.29 1.72
N LYS A 189 -28.84 23.04 0.61
CA LYS A 189 -28.59 22.51 -0.74
C LYS A 189 -27.19 21.90 -0.87
N LEU A 190 -26.16 22.55 -0.28
CA LEU A 190 -24.80 22.02 -0.21
C LEU A 190 -24.78 20.63 0.43
N ILE A 191 -25.39 20.48 1.60
CA ILE A 191 -25.41 19.23 2.36
C ILE A 191 -26.20 18.15 1.62
N GLU A 192 -27.40 18.45 1.10
CA GLU A 192 -28.21 17.51 0.33
C GLU A 192 -27.48 16.93 -0.87
N LEU A 193 -26.77 17.75 -1.65
CA LEU A 193 -25.99 17.30 -2.78
C LEU A 193 -24.75 16.52 -2.32
N SER A 194 -24.08 16.98 -1.28
CA SER A 194 -22.89 16.33 -0.73
C SER A 194 -23.16 14.93 -0.20
N LEU A 195 -24.29 14.73 0.47
CA LEU A 195 -24.73 13.41 0.95
C LEU A 195 -24.97 12.41 -0.21
N LYS A 196 -25.48 12.90 -1.35
CA LYS A 196 -25.69 12.05 -2.55
C LYS A 196 -24.40 11.68 -3.26
N LEU A 197 -23.37 12.52 -3.16
CA LEU A 197 -22.10 12.36 -3.87
C LEU A 197 -21.00 11.74 -3.01
N GLU A 198 -21.15 11.75 -1.68
CA GLU A 198 -20.17 11.13 -0.78
C GLU A 198 -19.97 9.65 -1.11
N GLY A 199 -18.72 9.19 -1.11
CA GLY A 199 -18.36 7.81 -1.41
C GLY A 199 -18.21 7.49 -2.90
N LEU A 200 -18.69 8.35 -3.81
CA LEU A 200 -18.47 8.15 -5.23
C LEU A 200 -17.00 8.38 -5.61
N ASN A 201 -16.57 7.72 -6.69
CA ASN A 201 -15.24 7.93 -7.24
C ASN A 201 -15.16 9.32 -7.88
N ARG A 202 -14.21 10.13 -7.43
CA ARG A 202 -13.93 11.48 -7.94
C ARG A 202 -12.98 11.43 -9.14
N ASN A 203 -11.93 10.65 -9.02
CA ASN A 203 -10.88 10.52 -10.04
C ASN A 203 -10.23 9.15 -9.96
N MET A 204 -9.60 8.77 -11.06
CA MET A 204 -8.65 7.67 -11.14
C MET A 204 -7.24 8.23 -11.25
N ALA A 205 -6.29 7.57 -10.62
CA ALA A 205 -4.89 7.88 -10.73
C ALA A 205 -4.07 6.59 -10.76
N THR A 206 -2.88 6.65 -11.28
CA THR A 206 -1.91 5.55 -11.19
C THR A 206 -1.32 5.53 -9.78
N HIS A 207 -1.25 4.37 -9.17
CA HIS A 207 -0.56 4.21 -7.89
C HIS A 207 0.91 4.59 -8.03
N ALA A 208 1.44 5.36 -7.08
CA ALA A 208 2.81 5.88 -7.18
C ALA A 208 3.89 4.78 -7.23
N ALA A 209 3.63 3.61 -6.66
CA ALA A 209 4.60 2.54 -6.51
C ALA A 209 4.07 1.14 -6.87
N GLY A 210 2.76 0.92 -6.89
CA GLY A 210 2.17 -0.40 -7.08
C GLY A 210 2.21 -0.87 -8.54
N VAL A 211 2.75 -2.07 -8.74
CA VAL A 211 2.82 -2.76 -10.03
C VAL A 211 2.32 -4.18 -9.87
N VAL A 212 1.52 -4.65 -10.81
CA VAL A 212 1.08 -6.04 -10.94
C VAL A 212 1.86 -6.68 -12.08
N ILE A 213 2.30 -7.91 -11.83
CA ILE A 213 3.02 -8.75 -12.81
C ILE A 213 2.28 -10.08 -12.95
#